data_b259c03ebb01f6f38426513eba1613a8
#
_entry.id   b259c03ebb01f6f38426513eba1613a8
#
_cell.length_a   1.000
_cell.length_b   1.000
_cell.length_c   1.000
_cell.angle_alpha   90.00
_cell.angle_beta   90.00
_cell.angle_gamma   90.00
#
_symmetry.space_group_name_H-M   'P 1'
#
loop_
_entity.id
_entity.type
_entity.pdbx_description
1 polymer ?
#
loop_
_entity_poly.entity_id
_entity_poly.type
_entity_poly.pdbx_seq_one_letter_code
_entity_poly.pdbx_strand_id
1 'polypeptide(L)'
;MTDRIGGKVVAITGAARGIGYATARALRDRGARVVIGDRDVAVLESAVQSLGAGVEGYPLDVTDRDSFAVFLDKARGGGPIDVLINNAGVMPIGGFLDQGEQALRSAIEVNFYGVVTGCQLVLPEMIERGRGHIINVASLAGLMPVPGQTVYAGTKSAVISLSSAMADEFAARGIQVSVVMPPFTRTELISGTAQTRANRPVEPQDIAAAIVRALDKPKTHVSVPGGIRFVLGPLGLLGPRGRRWVSRRVGTDKVFLEFDTAARQGYERRAQAALGVVGEELQP
;
A
#
# COMPACT_ATOMS: atom_id res chain seq x y z
N MET A 1 20.80 0.08 22.16
CA MET A 1 19.59 0.64 21.52
C MET A 1 18.45 -0.28 21.88
N THR A 2 17.41 0.22 22.55
CA THR A 2 16.19 -0.57 22.81
C THR A 2 15.55 -0.93 21.48
N ASP A 3 15.23 -2.21 21.28
CA ASP A 3 14.48 -2.67 20.10
C ASP A 3 13.10 -2.00 20.09
N ARG A 4 12.79 -1.28 19.00
CA ARG A 4 11.53 -0.55 18.86
C ARG A 4 10.42 -1.41 18.26
N ILE A 5 10.70 -2.65 17.88
CA ILE A 5 9.79 -3.55 17.17
C ILE A 5 9.40 -4.73 18.06
N GLY A 6 10.36 -5.32 18.75
CA GLY A 6 10.12 -6.48 19.61
C GLY A 6 8.98 -6.23 20.62
N GLY A 7 8.04 -7.17 20.71
CA GLY A 7 6.85 -7.11 21.59
C GLY A 7 5.75 -6.13 21.15
N LYS A 8 5.90 -5.40 20.04
CA LYS A 8 4.87 -4.50 19.51
C LYS A 8 3.73 -5.24 18.84
N VAL A 9 2.52 -4.74 18.99
CA VAL A 9 1.35 -5.18 18.23
C VAL A 9 1.29 -4.39 16.93
N VAL A 10 1.40 -5.11 15.81
CA VAL A 10 1.43 -4.53 14.46
C VAL A 10 0.27 -5.09 13.65
N ALA A 11 -0.64 -4.22 13.20
CA ALA A 11 -1.74 -4.56 12.30
C ALA A 11 -1.38 -4.15 10.86
N ILE A 12 -1.56 -5.06 9.88
CA ILE A 12 -1.19 -4.83 8.47
C ILE A 12 -2.36 -5.20 7.57
N THR A 13 -2.82 -4.28 6.72
CA THR A 13 -3.88 -4.53 5.75
C THR A 13 -3.33 -5.00 4.40
N GLY A 14 -4.06 -5.89 3.69
CA GLY A 14 -3.64 -6.41 2.39
C GLY A 14 -2.35 -7.23 2.49
N ALA A 15 -2.24 -8.09 3.50
CA ALA A 15 -0.96 -8.70 3.86
C ALA A 15 -0.88 -10.22 3.59
N ALA A 16 -1.84 -10.80 2.87
CA ALA A 16 -1.77 -12.19 2.45
C ALA A 16 -0.70 -12.42 1.37
N ARG A 17 -0.23 -11.37 0.70
CA ARG A 17 0.76 -11.45 -0.40
C ARG A 17 1.62 -10.17 -0.52
N GLY A 18 2.59 -10.21 -1.42
CA GLY A 18 3.37 -9.04 -1.86
C GLY A 18 4.11 -8.32 -0.73
N ILE A 19 4.02 -6.98 -0.74
CA ILE A 19 4.69 -6.11 0.23
C ILE A 19 4.20 -6.37 1.64
N GLY A 20 2.88 -6.51 1.84
CA GLY A 20 2.29 -6.75 3.16
C GLY A 20 2.81 -8.05 3.79
N TYR A 21 2.81 -9.16 3.02
CA TYR A 21 3.35 -10.44 3.46
C TYR A 21 4.84 -10.38 3.82
N ALA A 22 5.64 -9.76 2.95
CA ALA A 22 7.08 -9.59 3.21
C ALA A 22 7.33 -8.74 4.47
N THR A 23 6.50 -7.72 4.70
CA THR A 23 6.55 -6.86 5.88
C THR A 23 6.14 -7.64 7.13
N ALA A 24 5.07 -8.42 7.07
CA ALA A 24 4.62 -9.27 8.17
C ALA A 24 5.74 -10.22 8.61
N ARG A 25 6.40 -10.90 7.65
CA ARG A 25 7.54 -11.77 7.91
C ARG A 25 8.68 -11.03 8.60
N ALA A 26 9.09 -9.89 8.04
CA ALA A 26 10.21 -9.12 8.58
C ALA A 26 9.96 -8.61 10.00
N LEU A 27 8.73 -8.24 10.33
CA LEU A 27 8.35 -7.76 11.67
C LEU A 27 8.22 -8.91 12.67
N ARG A 28 7.64 -10.05 12.27
CA ARG A 28 7.64 -11.27 13.07
C ARG A 28 9.07 -11.70 13.43
N ASP A 29 9.97 -11.70 12.47
CA ASP A 29 11.38 -12.07 12.67
C ASP A 29 12.12 -11.12 13.63
N ARG A 30 11.56 -9.91 13.84
CA ARG A 30 11.99 -8.93 14.86
C ARG A 30 11.22 -9.06 16.18
N GLY A 31 10.43 -10.10 16.38
CA GLY A 31 9.71 -10.38 17.61
C GLY A 31 8.46 -9.52 17.83
N ALA A 32 7.90 -8.90 16.80
CA ALA A 32 6.59 -8.27 16.88
C ALA A 32 5.47 -9.33 16.88
N ARG A 33 4.37 -9.04 17.57
CA ARG A 33 3.10 -9.71 17.34
C ARG A 33 2.43 -9.07 16.12
N VAL A 34 2.28 -9.84 15.06
CA VAL A 34 1.78 -9.34 13.79
C VAL A 34 0.38 -9.86 13.53
N VAL A 35 -0.55 -8.96 13.20
CA VAL A 35 -1.91 -9.31 12.79
C VAL A 35 -2.11 -8.84 11.35
N ILE A 36 -2.41 -9.78 10.47
CA ILE A 36 -2.60 -9.51 9.05
C ILE A 36 -4.07 -9.59 8.66
N GLY A 37 -4.51 -8.63 7.86
CA GLY A 37 -5.85 -8.62 7.28
C GLY A 37 -5.79 -8.69 5.76
N ASP A 38 -6.65 -9.49 5.19
CA ASP A 38 -6.84 -9.55 3.72
C ASP A 38 -8.27 -9.96 3.41
N ARG A 39 -8.75 -9.59 2.25
CA ARG A 39 -10.10 -9.95 1.79
C ARG A 39 -10.17 -11.37 1.23
N ASP A 40 -9.07 -11.85 0.64
CA ASP A 40 -8.94 -13.21 0.12
C ASP A 40 -8.62 -14.18 1.25
N VAL A 41 -9.69 -14.74 1.86
CA VAL A 41 -9.58 -15.57 3.06
C VAL A 41 -8.71 -16.81 2.83
N ALA A 42 -8.82 -17.46 1.68
CA ALA A 42 -8.05 -18.68 1.39
C ALA A 42 -6.54 -18.40 1.31
N VAL A 43 -6.17 -17.27 0.69
CA VAL A 43 -4.77 -16.86 0.61
C VAL A 43 -4.27 -16.33 1.96
N LEU A 44 -5.14 -15.69 2.74
CA LEU A 44 -4.83 -15.24 4.09
C LEU A 44 -4.48 -16.42 5.01
N GLU A 45 -5.30 -17.48 5.01
CA GLU A 45 -5.05 -18.70 5.78
C GLU A 45 -3.72 -19.34 5.39
N SER A 46 -3.45 -19.47 4.10
CA SER A 46 -2.18 -19.96 3.59
C SER A 46 -0.98 -19.09 4.03
N ALA A 47 -1.16 -17.78 4.03
CA ALA A 47 -0.14 -16.84 4.47
C ALA A 47 0.15 -16.97 5.98
N VAL A 48 -0.88 -17.08 6.81
CA VAL A 48 -0.74 -17.30 8.26
C VAL A 48 0.00 -18.61 8.54
N GLN A 49 -0.41 -19.69 7.87
CA GLN A 49 0.26 -20.99 8.02
C GLN A 49 1.74 -20.92 7.63
N SER A 50 2.06 -20.25 6.54
CA SER A 50 3.44 -20.07 6.06
C SER A 50 4.28 -19.17 6.95
N LEU A 51 3.69 -18.13 7.51
CA LEU A 51 4.35 -17.22 8.45
C LEU A 51 4.55 -17.89 9.81
N GLY A 52 3.64 -18.75 10.27
CA GLY A 52 3.78 -19.51 11.50
C GLY A 52 3.59 -18.67 12.77
N ALA A 53 4.22 -19.10 13.86
CA ALA A 53 4.03 -18.50 15.17
C ALA A 53 4.34 -16.99 15.21
N GLY A 54 3.53 -16.24 15.96
CA GLY A 54 3.65 -14.78 16.10
C GLY A 54 2.87 -13.99 15.05
N VAL A 55 2.16 -14.69 14.12
CA VAL A 55 1.28 -14.07 13.13
C VAL A 55 -0.13 -14.63 13.24
N GLU A 56 -1.10 -13.74 13.30
CA GLU A 56 -2.53 -14.05 13.23
C GLU A 56 -3.14 -13.39 12.00
N GLY A 57 -4.19 -13.98 11.45
CA GLY A 57 -4.87 -13.44 10.27
C GLY A 57 -6.38 -13.40 10.44
N TYR A 58 -6.99 -12.31 9.98
CA TYR A 58 -8.44 -12.15 10.03
C TYR A 58 -8.95 -11.55 8.72
N PRO A 59 -10.13 -11.97 8.23
CA PRO A 59 -10.77 -11.37 7.07
C PRO A 59 -10.89 -9.86 7.25
N LEU A 60 -10.59 -9.10 6.19
CA LEU A 60 -10.64 -7.64 6.22
C LEU A 60 -11.01 -7.09 4.85
N ASP A 61 -12.13 -6.43 4.76
CA ASP A 61 -12.44 -5.50 3.69
C ASP A 61 -12.18 -4.06 4.17
N VAL A 62 -11.16 -3.42 3.63
CA VAL A 62 -10.81 -2.04 4.03
C VAL A 62 -11.80 -0.99 3.57
N THR A 63 -12.72 -1.33 2.66
CA THR A 63 -13.80 -0.45 2.18
C THR A 63 -15.02 -0.49 3.10
N ASP A 64 -15.12 -1.49 3.97
CA ASP A 64 -16.14 -1.65 4.99
C ASP A 64 -15.57 -1.25 6.36
N ARG A 65 -16.15 -0.18 6.94
CA ARG A 65 -15.71 0.35 8.23
C ARG A 65 -15.91 -0.63 9.38
N ASP A 66 -17.00 -1.41 9.36
CA ASP A 66 -17.31 -2.38 10.40
C ASP A 66 -16.37 -3.58 10.32
N SER A 67 -16.08 -4.07 9.11
CA SER A 67 -15.05 -5.08 8.86
C SER A 67 -13.68 -4.61 9.39
N PHE A 68 -13.32 -3.35 9.12
CA PHE A 68 -12.05 -2.79 9.61
C PHE A 68 -12.03 -2.68 11.14
N ALA A 69 -13.12 -2.26 11.76
CA ALA A 69 -13.24 -2.17 13.23
C ALA A 69 -13.07 -3.56 13.87
N VAL A 70 -13.77 -4.58 13.35
CA VAL A 70 -13.65 -5.97 13.82
C VAL A 70 -12.22 -6.48 13.68
N PHE A 71 -11.55 -6.22 12.56
CA PHE A 71 -10.14 -6.59 12.38
C PHE A 71 -9.23 -5.97 13.44
N LEU A 72 -9.38 -4.67 13.70
CA LEU A 72 -8.58 -3.98 14.72
C LEU A 72 -8.90 -4.49 16.13
N ASP A 73 -10.16 -4.84 16.44
CA ASP A 73 -10.53 -5.42 17.73
C ASP A 73 -9.87 -6.78 17.93
N LYS A 74 -9.80 -7.62 16.90
CA LYS A 74 -9.01 -8.87 16.95
C LYS A 74 -7.52 -8.59 17.17
N ALA A 75 -6.97 -7.57 16.51
CA ALA A 75 -5.57 -7.20 16.71
C ALA A 75 -5.28 -6.78 18.16
N ARG A 76 -6.24 -6.10 18.84
CA ARG A 76 -6.16 -5.69 20.24
C ARG A 76 -6.15 -6.85 21.23
N GLY A 77 -6.54 -8.07 20.83
CA GLY A 77 -6.50 -9.25 21.69
C GLY A 77 -5.13 -9.55 22.33
N GLY A 78 -4.04 -8.99 21.79
CA GLY A 78 -2.69 -9.09 22.37
C GLY A 78 -2.17 -7.81 22.99
N GLY A 79 -3.01 -6.81 23.15
CA GLY A 79 -2.64 -5.50 23.66
C GLY A 79 -2.98 -4.38 22.69
N PRO A 80 -2.77 -3.13 23.07
CA PRO A 80 -3.08 -1.98 22.23
C PRO A 80 -2.23 -1.96 20.96
N ILE A 81 -2.81 -1.53 19.86
CA ILE A 81 -2.11 -1.47 18.57
C ILE A 81 -1.02 -0.40 18.63
N ASP A 82 0.23 -0.81 18.50
CA ASP A 82 1.37 0.10 18.47
C ASP A 82 1.63 0.63 17.05
N VAL A 83 1.36 -0.19 16.04
CA VAL A 83 1.61 0.16 14.64
C VAL A 83 0.43 -0.30 13.77
N LEU A 84 -0.08 0.62 12.95
CA LEU A 84 -0.97 0.29 11.84
C LEU A 84 -0.23 0.49 10.51
N ILE A 85 -0.23 -0.52 9.65
CA ILE A 85 0.31 -0.43 8.30
C ILE A 85 -0.84 -0.56 7.29
N ASN A 86 -1.27 0.56 6.72
CA ASN A 86 -2.23 0.62 5.64
C ASN A 86 -1.51 0.28 4.32
N ASN A 87 -1.54 -1.00 3.94
CA ASN A 87 -0.85 -1.52 2.78
C ASN A 87 -1.80 -2.02 1.68
N ALA A 88 -3.05 -2.35 2.01
CA ALA A 88 -4.04 -2.77 1.02
C ALA A 88 -4.12 -1.78 -0.16
N GLY A 89 -4.21 -2.31 -1.37
CA GLY A 89 -4.28 -1.47 -2.56
C GLY A 89 -4.54 -2.25 -3.83
N VAL A 90 -5.22 -1.60 -4.76
CA VAL A 90 -5.51 -2.09 -6.11
C VAL A 90 -5.00 -1.09 -7.15
N MET A 91 -4.64 -1.58 -8.33
CA MET A 91 -4.06 -0.75 -9.39
C MET A 91 -4.73 -1.05 -10.74
N PRO A 92 -5.88 -0.43 -11.05
CA PRO A 92 -6.40 -0.45 -12.40
C PRO A 92 -5.43 0.29 -13.33
N ILE A 93 -5.15 -0.29 -14.52
CA ILE A 93 -4.29 0.29 -15.55
C ILE A 93 -4.98 0.26 -16.90
N GLY A 94 -4.50 1.05 -17.84
CA GLY A 94 -5.06 1.18 -19.18
C GLY A 94 -5.46 2.60 -19.54
N GLY A 95 -6.01 2.81 -20.72
CA GLY A 95 -6.50 4.12 -21.15
C GLY A 95 -7.58 4.64 -20.18
N PHE A 96 -7.57 5.93 -19.90
CA PHE A 96 -8.51 6.51 -18.91
C PHE A 96 -9.98 6.27 -19.27
N LEU A 97 -10.31 6.31 -20.54
CA LEU A 97 -11.67 6.09 -21.03
C LEU A 97 -12.04 4.60 -21.15
N ASP A 98 -11.04 3.71 -21.14
CA ASP A 98 -11.22 2.27 -21.26
C ASP A 98 -11.38 1.58 -19.91
N GLN A 99 -11.09 2.29 -18.83
CA GLN A 99 -11.25 1.76 -17.47
C GLN A 99 -12.71 1.88 -17.01
N GLY A 100 -13.32 0.76 -16.63
CA GLY A 100 -14.69 0.74 -16.12
C GLY A 100 -14.85 1.57 -14.83
N GLU A 101 -16.00 2.24 -14.69
CA GLU A 101 -16.30 3.10 -13.54
C GLU A 101 -16.08 2.40 -12.20
N GLN A 102 -16.47 1.14 -12.10
CA GLN A 102 -16.35 0.34 -10.89
C GLN A 102 -14.89 0.11 -10.48
N ALA A 103 -13.99 -0.16 -11.43
CA ALA A 103 -12.55 -0.31 -11.15
C ALA A 103 -11.95 1.01 -10.64
N LEU A 104 -12.41 2.14 -11.18
CA LEU A 104 -11.97 3.47 -10.75
C LEU A 104 -12.48 3.80 -9.35
N ARG A 105 -13.78 3.54 -9.06
CA ARG A 105 -14.36 3.72 -7.73
C ARG A 105 -13.65 2.86 -6.70
N SER A 106 -13.43 1.57 -7.02
CA SER A 106 -12.70 0.65 -6.14
C SER A 106 -11.29 1.14 -5.82
N ALA A 107 -10.59 1.70 -6.79
CA ALA A 107 -9.27 2.26 -6.53
C ALA A 107 -9.31 3.42 -5.52
N ILE A 108 -10.35 4.25 -5.55
CA ILE A 108 -10.53 5.34 -4.60
C ILE A 108 -10.88 4.78 -3.22
N GLU A 109 -11.85 3.86 -3.16
CA GLU A 109 -12.32 3.27 -1.90
C GLU A 109 -11.21 2.49 -1.20
N VAL A 110 -10.51 1.60 -1.89
CA VAL A 110 -9.44 0.80 -1.29
C VAL A 110 -8.20 1.64 -0.97
N ASN A 111 -7.69 2.38 -1.97
CA ASN A 111 -6.38 3.02 -1.84
C ASN A 111 -6.39 4.30 -1.01
N PHE A 112 -7.54 4.96 -0.87
CA PHE A 112 -7.65 6.23 -0.15
C PHE A 112 -8.63 6.16 1.02
N TYR A 113 -9.90 5.83 0.81
CA TYR A 113 -10.86 5.77 1.92
C TYR A 113 -10.52 4.67 2.92
N GLY A 114 -10.05 3.51 2.49
CA GLY A 114 -9.55 2.46 3.39
C GLY A 114 -8.40 2.96 4.28
N VAL A 115 -7.49 3.77 3.74
CA VAL A 115 -6.41 4.40 4.53
C VAL A 115 -6.99 5.39 5.55
N VAL A 116 -7.92 6.26 5.13
CA VAL A 116 -8.60 7.21 6.02
C VAL A 116 -9.31 6.49 7.15
N THR A 117 -10.09 5.46 6.83
CA THR A 117 -10.84 4.64 7.80
C THR A 117 -9.89 4.00 8.82
N GLY A 118 -8.81 3.35 8.36
CA GLY A 118 -7.83 2.75 9.26
C GLY A 118 -7.19 3.76 10.21
N CYS A 119 -6.81 4.93 9.70
CA CYS A 119 -6.27 6.01 10.52
C CYS A 119 -7.28 6.49 11.56
N GLN A 120 -8.54 6.74 11.17
CA GLN A 120 -9.58 7.19 12.09
C GLN A 120 -9.89 6.19 13.20
N LEU A 121 -9.84 4.89 12.91
CA LEU A 121 -10.16 3.84 13.87
C LEU A 121 -9.04 3.58 14.89
N VAL A 122 -7.77 3.84 14.53
CA VAL A 122 -6.64 3.57 15.42
C VAL A 122 -6.15 4.80 16.18
N LEU A 123 -6.32 6.00 15.62
CA LEU A 123 -5.82 7.25 16.21
C LEU A 123 -6.32 7.53 17.63
N PRO A 124 -7.62 7.33 17.98
CA PRO A 124 -8.11 7.66 19.33
C PRO A 124 -7.30 6.96 20.43
N GLU A 125 -7.09 5.64 20.33
CA GLU A 125 -6.32 4.88 21.31
C GLU A 125 -4.83 5.24 21.32
N MET A 126 -4.24 5.55 20.17
CA MET A 126 -2.85 6.00 20.07
C MET A 126 -2.66 7.37 20.73
N ILE A 127 -3.60 8.30 20.52
CA ILE A 127 -3.60 9.64 21.13
C ILE A 127 -3.74 9.55 22.64
N GLU A 128 -4.67 8.72 23.16
CA GLU A 128 -4.86 8.52 24.59
C GLU A 128 -3.58 8.02 25.25
N ARG A 129 -2.83 7.14 24.60
CA ARG A 129 -1.55 6.60 25.08
C ARG A 129 -0.36 7.54 24.85
N GLY A 130 -0.52 8.62 24.06
CA GLY A 130 0.57 9.52 23.66
C GLY A 130 1.65 8.83 22.81
N ARG A 131 1.33 7.71 22.15
CA ARG A 131 2.28 6.98 21.31
C ARG A 131 1.56 6.08 20.30
N GLY A 132 2.14 6.00 19.11
CA GLY A 132 1.68 5.13 18.02
C GLY A 132 2.44 5.45 16.73
N HIS A 133 2.43 4.52 15.79
CA HIS A 133 3.01 4.76 14.48
C HIS A 133 2.06 4.27 13.38
N ILE A 134 1.67 5.16 12.48
CA ILE A 134 0.90 4.83 11.30
C ILE A 134 1.83 4.84 10.09
N ILE A 135 1.82 3.76 9.31
CA ILE A 135 2.55 3.65 8.05
C ILE A 135 1.54 3.50 6.92
N ASN A 136 1.53 4.44 6.00
CA ASN A 136 0.68 4.39 4.80
C ASN A 136 1.52 4.03 3.57
N VAL A 137 1.15 2.97 2.86
CA VAL A 137 1.85 2.56 1.64
C VAL A 137 1.23 3.27 0.44
N ALA A 138 1.94 4.30 -0.04
CA ALA A 138 1.62 5.04 -1.25
C ALA A 138 2.30 4.42 -2.48
N SER A 139 2.92 5.23 -3.34
CA SER A 139 3.73 4.84 -4.51
C SER A 139 4.53 6.04 -5.01
N LEU A 140 5.63 5.79 -5.71
CA LEU A 140 6.30 6.83 -6.50
C LEU A 140 5.42 7.39 -7.63
N ALA A 141 4.41 6.64 -8.08
CA ALA A 141 3.38 7.13 -9.01
C ALA A 141 2.60 8.33 -8.45
N GLY A 142 2.50 8.46 -7.12
CA GLY A 142 1.91 9.62 -6.46
C GLY A 142 2.76 10.89 -6.54
N LEU A 143 4.07 10.78 -6.79
CA LEU A 143 4.97 11.92 -7.02
C LEU A 143 5.14 12.23 -8.51
N MET A 144 5.20 11.19 -9.34
CA MET A 144 5.38 11.31 -10.78
C MET A 144 4.37 10.42 -11.51
N PRO A 145 3.16 10.95 -11.78
CA PRO A 145 2.13 10.19 -12.49
C PRO A 145 2.55 9.91 -13.94
N VAL A 146 2.22 8.71 -14.41
CA VAL A 146 2.46 8.27 -15.79
C VAL A 146 1.14 7.88 -16.46
N PRO A 147 1.07 7.94 -17.83
CA PRO A 147 -0.11 7.51 -18.56
C PRO A 147 -0.53 6.07 -18.22
N GLY A 148 -1.82 5.80 -18.22
CA GLY A 148 -2.38 4.49 -17.91
C GLY A 148 -2.58 4.20 -16.43
N GLN A 149 -2.19 5.13 -15.54
CA GLN A 149 -2.38 5.02 -14.07
C GLN A 149 -3.09 6.24 -13.49
N THR A 150 -3.94 6.92 -14.23
CA THR A 150 -4.49 8.24 -13.85
C THR A 150 -5.12 8.26 -12.47
N VAL A 151 -6.13 7.41 -12.21
CA VAL A 151 -6.82 7.37 -10.91
C VAL A 151 -5.93 6.76 -9.83
N TYR A 152 -5.21 5.68 -10.14
CA TYR A 152 -4.25 5.10 -9.19
C TYR A 152 -3.23 6.13 -8.69
N ALA A 153 -2.58 6.86 -9.61
CA ALA A 153 -1.62 7.91 -9.24
C ALA A 153 -2.28 9.01 -8.39
N GLY A 154 -3.51 9.40 -8.72
CA GLY A 154 -4.30 10.35 -7.96
C GLY A 154 -4.53 9.89 -6.52
N THR A 155 -4.95 8.63 -6.32
CA THR A 155 -5.15 8.07 -4.97
C THR A 155 -3.84 8.02 -4.17
N LYS A 156 -2.73 7.65 -4.81
CA LYS A 156 -1.41 7.59 -4.14
C LYS A 156 -0.84 8.97 -3.82
N SER A 157 -1.14 10.00 -4.66
CA SER A 157 -0.85 11.40 -4.33
C SER A 157 -1.66 11.86 -3.11
N ALA A 158 -2.93 11.52 -3.05
CA ALA A 158 -3.80 11.84 -1.92
C ALA A 158 -3.28 11.23 -0.61
N VAL A 159 -2.84 9.96 -0.63
CA VAL A 159 -2.23 9.31 0.55
C VAL A 159 -0.93 10.00 0.98
N ILE A 160 -0.09 10.46 0.06
CA ILE A 160 1.14 11.21 0.40
C ILE A 160 0.78 12.51 1.11
N SER A 161 -0.17 13.27 0.57
CA SER A 161 -0.61 14.54 1.15
C SER A 161 -1.28 14.35 2.50
N LEU A 162 -2.22 13.40 2.63
CA LEU A 162 -2.85 13.00 3.88
C LEU A 162 -1.82 12.67 4.96
N SER A 163 -0.86 11.80 4.62
CA SER A 163 0.16 11.37 5.58
C SER A 163 1.06 12.50 6.04
N SER A 164 1.37 13.45 5.14
CA SER A 164 2.17 14.63 5.49
C SER A 164 1.43 15.53 6.46
N ALA A 165 0.16 15.85 6.16
CA ALA A 165 -0.67 16.68 7.04
C ALA A 165 -0.87 16.03 8.42
N MET A 166 -1.16 14.72 8.44
CA MET A 166 -1.31 13.99 9.70
C MET A 166 -0.01 13.95 10.52
N ALA A 167 1.15 13.83 9.87
CA ALA A 167 2.43 13.85 10.58
C ALA A 167 2.63 15.15 11.36
N ASP A 168 2.28 16.29 10.76
CA ASP A 168 2.38 17.60 11.40
C ASP A 168 1.29 17.76 12.47
N GLU A 169 0.04 17.39 12.18
CA GLU A 169 -1.11 17.53 13.08
C GLU A 169 -0.95 16.75 14.39
N PHE A 170 -0.45 15.51 14.29
CA PHE A 170 -0.37 14.59 15.45
C PHE A 170 1.01 14.50 16.09
N ALA A 171 2.02 15.25 15.60
CA ALA A 171 3.38 15.25 16.16
C ALA A 171 3.39 15.58 17.66
N ALA A 172 2.66 16.63 18.08
CA ALA A 172 2.56 17.04 19.48
C ALA A 172 1.79 16.04 20.37
N ARG A 173 1.07 15.09 19.78
CA ARG A 173 0.38 13.99 20.46
C ARG A 173 1.24 12.73 20.60
N GLY A 174 2.50 12.77 20.18
CA GLY A 174 3.42 11.64 20.23
C GLY A 174 3.18 10.56 19.15
N ILE A 175 2.38 10.86 18.12
CA ILE A 175 2.07 9.93 17.04
C ILE A 175 3.03 10.14 15.87
N GLN A 176 3.61 9.05 15.40
CA GLN A 176 4.42 9.05 14.19
C GLN A 176 3.57 8.68 12.98
N VAL A 177 3.73 9.40 11.88
CA VAL A 177 3.10 9.04 10.60
C VAL A 177 4.16 8.97 9.52
N SER A 178 4.24 7.83 8.83
CA SER A 178 5.17 7.61 7.73
C SER A 178 4.40 7.26 6.46
N VAL A 179 4.81 7.83 5.33
CA VAL A 179 4.36 7.40 4.00
C VAL A 179 5.50 6.71 3.28
N VAL A 180 5.28 5.45 2.91
CA VAL A 180 6.23 4.66 2.14
C VAL A 180 5.85 4.75 0.68
N MET A 181 6.81 5.06 -0.18
CA MET A 181 6.62 5.25 -1.62
C MET A 181 7.43 4.22 -2.40
N PRO A 182 6.88 3.01 -2.61
CA PRO A 182 7.52 1.99 -3.43
C PRO A 182 7.61 2.42 -4.89
N PRO A 183 8.68 2.02 -5.61
CA PRO A 183 8.73 2.01 -7.06
C PRO A 183 7.95 0.81 -7.62
N PHE A 184 8.19 0.47 -8.88
CA PHE A 184 7.78 -0.82 -9.41
C PHE A 184 8.30 -1.94 -8.50
N THR A 185 7.38 -2.71 -7.93
CA THR A 185 7.70 -3.81 -7.01
C THR A 185 7.17 -5.10 -7.61
N ARG A 186 7.96 -6.17 -7.57
CA ARG A 186 7.59 -7.49 -8.11
C ARG A 186 6.44 -8.10 -7.29
N THR A 187 5.22 -7.70 -7.62
CA THR A 187 3.96 -8.15 -7.05
C THR A 187 2.95 -8.38 -8.18
N GLU A 188 1.81 -8.95 -7.86
CA GLU A 188 0.73 -9.15 -8.84
C GLU A 188 0.19 -7.83 -9.43
N LEU A 189 0.37 -6.69 -8.73
CA LEU A 189 -0.08 -5.39 -9.22
C LEU A 189 0.54 -5.00 -10.56
N ILE A 190 1.79 -5.43 -10.82
CA ILE A 190 2.49 -5.13 -12.07
C ILE A 190 2.39 -6.25 -13.12
N SER A 191 1.51 -7.24 -12.90
CA SER A 191 1.30 -8.33 -13.87
C SER A 191 0.95 -7.77 -15.24
N GLY A 192 1.54 -8.35 -16.29
CA GLY A 192 1.31 -7.95 -17.68
C GLY A 192 2.02 -6.65 -18.12
N THR A 193 2.64 -5.90 -17.22
CA THR A 193 3.34 -4.66 -17.60
C THR A 193 4.73 -4.95 -18.17
N ALA A 194 5.13 -4.20 -19.22
CA ALA A 194 6.45 -4.31 -19.80
C ALA A 194 7.55 -3.83 -18.83
N GLN A 195 8.62 -4.61 -18.74
CA GLN A 195 9.81 -4.21 -17.98
C GLN A 195 10.75 -3.43 -18.90
N THR A 196 11.17 -2.25 -18.46
CA THR A 196 12.18 -1.43 -19.13
C THR A 196 13.42 -1.30 -18.23
N ARG A 197 14.51 -0.76 -18.78
CA ARG A 197 15.70 -0.47 -17.94
C ARG A 197 15.42 0.54 -16.84
N ALA A 198 14.46 1.43 -17.04
CA ALA A 198 14.11 2.50 -16.11
C ALA A 198 13.09 2.07 -15.03
N ASN A 199 12.34 0.99 -15.25
CA ASN A 199 11.33 0.48 -14.32
C ASN A 199 11.64 -0.92 -13.81
N ARG A 200 12.93 -1.25 -13.62
CA ARG A 200 13.32 -2.55 -13.07
C ARG A 200 12.66 -2.74 -11.72
N PRO A 201 11.80 -3.79 -11.55
CA PRO A 201 11.12 -4.00 -10.30
C PRO A 201 12.09 -4.31 -9.16
N VAL A 202 11.82 -3.75 -7.98
CA VAL A 202 12.45 -4.16 -6.73
C VAL A 202 11.67 -5.31 -6.10
N GLU A 203 12.28 -6.03 -5.18
CA GLU A 203 11.60 -7.13 -4.50
C GLU A 203 10.74 -6.60 -3.33
N PRO A 204 9.63 -7.26 -2.97
CA PRO A 204 8.81 -6.89 -1.81
C PRO A 204 9.61 -6.79 -0.50
N GLN A 205 10.65 -7.59 -0.37
CA GLN A 205 11.56 -7.59 0.78
C GLN A 205 12.33 -6.28 0.93
N ASP A 206 12.65 -5.59 -0.16
CA ASP A 206 13.33 -4.30 -0.12
C ASP A 206 12.43 -3.23 0.49
N ILE A 207 11.13 -3.29 0.17
CA ILE A 207 10.12 -2.40 0.74
C ILE A 207 9.88 -2.75 2.22
N ALA A 208 9.76 -4.03 2.56
CA ALA A 208 9.64 -4.49 3.94
C ALA A 208 10.83 -4.00 4.79
N ALA A 209 12.05 -4.12 4.28
CA ALA A 209 13.23 -3.61 4.96
C ALA A 209 13.20 -2.08 5.15
N ALA A 210 12.62 -1.33 4.21
CA ALA A 210 12.45 0.11 4.36
C ALA A 210 11.40 0.46 5.42
N ILE A 211 10.30 -0.31 5.50
CA ILE A 211 9.28 -0.18 6.55
C ILE A 211 9.88 -0.46 7.93
N VAL A 212 10.62 -1.55 8.09
CA VAL A 212 11.33 -1.89 9.33
C VAL A 212 12.28 -0.76 9.76
N ARG A 213 13.08 -0.24 8.82
CA ARG A 213 13.94 0.93 9.11
C ARG A 213 13.16 2.18 9.51
N ALA A 214 11.96 2.39 8.94
CA ALA A 214 11.09 3.52 9.31
C ALA A 214 10.52 3.36 10.73
N LEU A 215 10.28 2.15 11.19
CA LEU A 215 9.88 1.88 12.58
C LEU A 215 11.03 2.10 13.56
N ASP A 216 12.25 1.66 13.21
CA ASP A 216 13.44 1.88 14.03
C ASP A 216 13.85 3.38 14.10
N LYS A 217 13.72 4.10 12.98
CA LYS A 217 14.05 5.53 12.84
C LYS A 217 12.95 6.24 12.08
N PRO A 218 11.89 6.70 12.76
CA PRO A 218 10.72 7.31 12.13
C PRO A 218 11.09 8.47 11.20
N LYS A 219 10.49 8.45 10.02
CA LYS A 219 10.58 9.50 9.00
C LYS A 219 9.23 9.62 8.31
N THR A 220 8.75 10.84 8.11
CA THR A 220 7.47 11.06 7.43
C THR A 220 7.49 10.51 6.00
N HIS A 221 8.56 10.72 5.25
CA HIS A 221 8.64 10.28 3.86
C HIS A 221 9.74 9.21 3.67
N VAL A 222 9.34 8.03 3.22
CA VAL A 222 10.22 6.88 2.97
C VAL A 222 10.11 6.47 1.51
N SER A 223 11.15 6.66 0.73
CA SER A 223 11.23 6.22 -0.67
C SER A 223 12.20 5.05 -0.82
N VAL A 224 11.95 4.18 -1.79
CA VAL A 224 12.83 3.06 -2.15
C VAL A 224 13.13 3.14 -3.64
N PRO A 225 14.40 3.17 -4.04
CA PRO A 225 15.59 3.38 -3.19
C PRO A 225 15.56 4.72 -2.47
N GLY A 226 16.30 4.78 -1.34
CA GLY A 226 16.38 5.99 -0.52
C GLY A 226 16.87 7.19 -1.34
N GLY A 227 16.22 8.34 -1.16
CA GLY A 227 16.61 9.58 -1.85
C GLY A 227 15.99 9.81 -3.23
N ILE A 228 15.39 8.82 -3.89
CA ILE A 228 14.80 8.98 -5.24
C ILE A 228 13.73 10.07 -5.29
N ARG A 229 13.04 10.34 -4.17
CA ARG A 229 12.06 11.43 -4.07
C ARG A 229 12.67 12.82 -4.36
N PHE A 230 13.94 13.03 -4.02
CA PHE A 230 14.64 14.28 -4.30
C PHE A 230 14.96 14.47 -5.78
N VAL A 231 14.95 13.39 -6.55
CA VAL A 231 15.08 13.41 -8.00
C VAL A 231 13.70 13.56 -8.65
N LEU A 232 12.71 12.78 -8.19
CA LEU A 232 11.37 12.76 -8.80
C LEU A 232 10.51 13.97 -8.39
N GLY A 233 10.67 14.49 -7.16
CA GLY A 233 9.91 15.65 -6.70
C GLY A 233 10.06 16.87 -7.63
N PRO A 234 11.29 17.33 -7.92
CA PRO A 234 11.52 18.41 -8.88
C PRO A 234 11.01 18.12 -10.30
N LEU A 235 11.02 16.84 -10.75
CA LEU A 235 10.44 16.46 -12.03
C LEU A 235 8.91 16.70 -12.09
N GLY A 236 8.23 16.60 -10.95
CA GLY A 236 6.82 16.96 -10.82
C GLY A 236 6.52 18.43 -11.11
N LEU A 237 7.51 19.33 -10.92
CA LEU A 237 7.42 20.76 -11.24
C LEU A 237 7.60 21.06 -12.72
N LEU A 238 8.07 20.09 -13.52
CA LEU A 238 8.17 20.26 -14.96
C LEU A 238 6.77 20.45 -15.56
N GLY A 239 6.65 21.43 -16.45
CA GLY A 239 5.45 21.59 -17.26
C GLY A 239 5.14 20.34 -18.09
N PRO A 240 3.92 20.21 -18.65
CA PRO A 240 3.45 19.01 -19.36
C PRO A 240 4.38 18.56 -20.50
N ARG A 241 5.02 19.50 -21.20
CA ARG A 241 5.97 19.19 -22.29
C ARG A 241 7.24 18.50 -21.76
N GLY A 242 7.80 19.02 -20.65
CA GLY A 242 9.00 18.46 -20.02
C GLY A 242 8.74 17.07 -19.44
N ARG A 243 7.63 16.88 -18.74
CA ARG A 243 7.23 15.55 -18.22
C ARG A 243 7.06 14.52 -19.32
N ARG A 244 6.38 14.86 -20.43
CA ARG A 244 6.23 13.97 -21.59
C ARG A 244 7.57 13.62 -22.23
N TRP A 245 8.48 14.58 -22.34
CA TRP A 245 9.81 14.33 -22.88
C TRP A 245 10.59 13.34 -21.99
N VAL A 246 10.60 13.54 -20.68
CA VAL A 246 11.23 12.61 -19.72
C VAL A 246 10.60 11.23 -19.81
N SER A 247 9.27 11.12 -19.73
CA SER A 247 8.54 9.85 -19.79
C SER A 247 8.87 9.03 -21.05
N ARG A 248 8.93 9.68 -22.21
CA ARG A 248 9.35 9.05 -23.47
C ARG A 248 10.81 8.59 -23.46
N ARG A 249 11.70 9.40 -22.88
CA ARG A 249 13.13 9.06 -22.81
C ARG A 249 13.41 7.86 -21.91
N VAL A 250 12.66 7.71 -20.83
CA VAL A 250 12.77 6.57 -19.90
C VAL A 250 11.83 5.41 -20.25
N GLY A 251 10.98 5.56 -21.28
CA GLY A 251 10.09 4.49 -21.76
C GLY A 251 8.95 4.17 -20.81
N THR A 252 8.50 5.13 -19.99
CA THR A 252 7.38 4.93 -19.05
C THR A 252 6.04 5.40 -19.60
N ASP A 253 6.02 6.05 -20.75
CA ASP A 253 4.83 6.62 -21.36
C ASP A 253 3.82 5.58 -21.88
N LYS A 254 4.27 4.33 -22.11
CA LYS A 254 3.45 3.25 -22.66
C LYS A 254 3.26 2.05 -21.74
N VAL A 255 4.05 1.92 -20.68
CA VAL A 255 4.12 0.73 -19.81
C VAL A 255 2.76 0.26 -19.28
N PHE A 256 1.84 1.19 -19.02
CA PHE A 256 0.51 0.90 -18.48
C PHE A 256 -0.61 1.13 -19.52
N LEU A 257 -0.27 1.54 -20.73
CA LEU A 257 -1.21 1.62 -21.86
C LEU A 257 -1.11 0.40 -22.78
N GLU A 258 0.11 -0.13 -22.92
CA GLU A 258 0.41 -1.31 -23.74
C GLU A 258 0.86 -2.45 -22.81
N PHE A 259 -0.08 -3.23 -22.27
CA PHE A 259 0.18 -4.33 -21.34
C PHE A 259 -0.44 -5.64 -21.84
N ASP A 260 0.11 -6.76 -21.38
CA ASP A 260 -0.42 -8.10 -21.67
C ASP A 260 -1.67 -8.36 -20.82
N THR A 261 -2.83 -8.26 -21.47
CA THR A 261 -4.15 -8.51 -20.84
C THR A 261 -4.29 -9.95 -20.35
N ALA A 262 -3.75 -10.93 -21.07
CA ALA A 262 -3.85 -12.34 -20.69
C ALA A 262 -3.06 -12.60 -19.39
N ALA A 263 -1.84 -12.09 -19.29
CA ALA A 263 -1.03 -12.19 -18.08
C ALA A 263 -1.64 -11.46 -16.88
N ARG A 264 -2.51 -10.45 -17.13
CA ARG A 264 -3.15 -9.65 -16.11
C ARG A 264 -4.52 -10.18 -15.66
N GLN A 265 -5.20 -11.00 -16.47
CA GLN A 265 -6.56 -11.52 -16.18
C GLN A 265 -6.71 -12.13 -14.78
N GLY A 266 -5.69 -12.86 -14.30
CA GLY A 266 -5.71 -13.44 -12.96
C GLY A 266 -5.79 -12.39 -11.85
N TYR A 267 -5.07 -11.30 -11.98
CA TYR A 267 -5.13 -10.17 -11.05
C TYR A 267 -6.47 -9.44 -11.14
N GLU A 268 -6.96 -9.15 -12.34
CA GLU A 268 -8.21 -8.41 -12.55
C GLU A 268 -9.42 -9.18 -12.06
N ARG A 269 -9.51 -10.48 -12.32
CA ARG A 269 -10.58 -11.34 -11.75
C ARG A 269 -10.59 -11.31 -10.23
N ARG A 270 -9.44 -11.36 -9.57
CA ARG A 270 -9.38 -11.25 -8.10
C ARG A 270 -9.75 -9.85 -7.60
N ALA A 271 -9.31 -8.82 -8.29
CA ALA A 271 -9.67 -7.45 -7.96
C ALA A 271 -11.18 -7.20 -8.11
N GLN A 272 -11.82 -7.78 -9.13
CA GLN A 272 -13.26 -7.70 -9.36
C GLN A 272 -14.07 -8.58 -8.40
N ALA A 273 -13.66 -9.83 -8.19
CA ALA A 273 -14.30 -10.71 -7.20
C ALA A 273 -14.26 -10.09 -5.80
N ALA A 274 -13.20 -9.36 -5.52
CA ALA A 274 -13.07 -8.57 -4.32
C ALA A 274 -14.11 -7.42 -4.21
N LEU A 275 -14.87 -7.10 -5.23
CA LEU A 275 -15.90 -6.05 -5.25
C LEU A 275 -17.33 -6.59 -5.15
N GLY A 276 -17.50 -7.91 -4.96
CA GLY A 276 -18.83 -8.54 -4.93
C GLY A 276 -19.50 -8.62 -6.31
N VAL A 277 -18.76 -8.40 -7.39
CA VAL A 277 -19.27 -8.49 -8.76
C VAL A 277 -19.11 -9.91 -9.24
N VAL A 278 -20.12 -10.73 -9.00
CA VAL A 278 -20.30 -11.99 -9.70
C VAL A 278 -21.10 -11.68 -10.97
N GLY A 279 -20.44 -11.69 -12.11
CA GLY A 279 -21.07 -11.92 -13.41
C GLY A 279 -21.73 -10.70 -14.08
N GLU A 280 -20.94 -9.79 -14.64
CA GLU A 280 -21.28 -9.24 -15.94
C GLU A 280 -20.18 -9.66 -16.92
N GLU A 281 -20.59 -10.45 -17.91
CA GLU A 281 -19.70 -10.98 -18.95
C GLU A 281 -19.02 -9.83 -19.68
N LEU A 282 -17.72 -9.94 -19.80
CA LEU A 282 -16.97 -9.20 -20.81
C LEU A 282 -17.52 -9.63 -22.17
N GLN A 283 -18.47 -8.89 -22.73
CA GLN A 283 -18.76 -8.98 -24.16
C GLN A 283 -17.61 -8.33 -24.94
N PRO A 284 -17.19 -8.98 -26.04
CA PRO A 284 -16.02 -8.62 -26.81
C PRO A 284 -16.12 -7.28 -27.50
#